data_64e96b62d86bb61fb394434fa6802165
#
_entry.id   64e96b62d86bb61fb394434fa6802165
#
_cell.length_a   1.000
_cell.length_b   1.000
_cell.length_c   1.000
_cell.angle_alpha   90.00
_cell.angle_beta   90.00
_cell.angle_gamma   90.00
#
_symmetry.space_group_name_H-M   'P 1'
#
loop_
_entity.id
_entity.type
_entity.pdbx_description
1 polymer ?
#
loop_
_entity_poly.entity_id
_entity_poly.type
_entity_poly.pdbx_seq_one_letter_code
_entity_poly.pdbx_strand_id
1 'polypeptide(L)'
;LDQAPDAAGCRMAFLTAALDDPHSAPCGRCDVCAGPWYPTAIAVASLEGAQTTLDRVGVPLPARTLWPTGLDRLGVLADGEPVRGKIATSEQVEQGRVIARLTDLGWGGTLRTLFAPDADGRAVDTELPAELGRAAIRVLAGWGWNRRPVAVAWVPRLAGATPPGNG
;
A
#
# COMPACT_ATOMS: atom_id res chain seq x y z
N LEU A 1 9.71 8.73 -46.64
CA LEU A 1 10.87 7.85 -46.43
C LEU A 1 10.66 7.18 -45.07
N ASP A 2 9.89 6.07 -45.12
CA ASP A 2 9.72 5.18 -43.95
C ASP A 2 11.04 4.46 -43.73
N GLN A 3 11.84 4.95 -42.78
CA GLN A 3 12.89 4.13 -42.23
C GLN A 3 12.21 3.05 -41.39
N ALA A 4 12.34 1.80 -41.80
CA ALA A 4 11.99 0.67 -40.98
C ALA A 4 12.72 0.82 -39.62
N PRO A 5 12.04 0.66 -38.47
CA PRO A 5 12.69 0.78 -37.20
C PRO A 5 13.84 -0.22 -37.14
N ASP A 6 15.02 0.25 -36.74
CA ASP A 6 16.16 -0.61 -36.51
C ASP A 6 15.86 -1.57 -35.33
N ALA A 7 16.60 -2.66 -35.26
CA ALA A 7 16.41 -3.63 -34.17
C ALA A 7 16.61 -2.99 -32.78
N ALA A 8 17.38 -1.90 -32.66
CA ALA A 8 17.67 -1.19 -31.44
C ALA A 8 16.43 -0.46 -30.85
N GLY A 9 15.48 -0.06 -31.71
CA GLY A 9 14.24 0.57 -31.27
C GLY A 9 13.10 -0.40 -30.97
N CYS A 10 13.16 -1.63 -31.45
CA CYS A 10 12.10 -2.61 -31.24
C CYS A 10 12.07 -3.12 -29.79
N ARG A 11 10.90 -3.02 -29.13
CA ARG A 11 10.74 -3.48 -27.72
C ARG A 11 10.97 -4.97 -27.54
N MET A 12 10.57 -5.79 -28.52
CA MET A 12 10.82 -7.24 -28.45
C MET A 12 12.29 -7.56 -28.71
N ALA A 13 12.95 -6.87 -29.66
CA ALA A 13 14.38 -7.04 -29.85
C ALA A 13 15.19 -6.63 -28.62
N PHE A 14 14.77 -5.57 -27.92
CA PHE A 14 15.36 -5.19 -26.62
C PHE A 14 15.21 -6.29 -25.57
N LEU A 15 14.01 -6.88 -25.46
CA LEU A 15 13.73 -7.94 -24.47
C LEU A 15 14.50 -9.23 -24.81
N THR A 16 14.51 -9.64 -26.09
CA THR A 16 15.26 -10.84 -26.51
C THR A 16 16.76 -10.68 -26.30
N ALA A 17 17.30 -9.48 -26.59
CA ALA A 17 18.71 -9.19 -26.31
C ALA A 17 19.03 -9.20 -24.80
N ALA A 18 18.12 -8.69 -23.96
CA ALA A 18 18.27 -8.73 -22.51
C ALA A 18 18.18 -10.16 -21.91
N LEU A 19 17.63 -11.10 -22.67
CA LEU A 19 17.53 -12.52 -22.31
C LEU A 19 18.58 -13.39 -23.03
N ASP A 20 19.61 -12.77 -23.61
CA ASP A 20 20.70 -13.44 -24.35
C ASP A 20 20.21 -14.29 -25.53
N ASP A 21 19.05 -13.93 -26.12
CA ASP A 21 18.56 -14.61 -27.33
C ASP A 21 19.32 -14.12 -28.56
N PRO A 22 20.02 -14.98 -29.30
CA PRO A 22 20.80 -14.59 -30.47
C PRO A 22 19.91 -14.15 -31.66
N HIS A 23 18.59 -14.39 -31.62
CA HIS A 23 17.65 -14.08 -32.70
C HIS A 23 16.94 -12.75 -32.46
N SER A 24 17.71 -11.67 -32.29
CA SER A 24 17.16 -10.33 -32.13
C SER A 24 16.79 -9.72 -33.47
N ALA A 25 15.49 -9.66 -33.81
CA ALA A 25 14.97 -9.03 -35.01
C ALA A 25 13.77 -8.14 -34.67
N PRO A 26 13.50 -7.10 -35.51
CA PRO A 26 12.29 -6.30 -35.35
C PRO A 26 11.02 -7.14 -35.40
N CYS A 27 10.13 -7.01 -34.40
CA CYS A 27 8.96 -7.88 -34.29
C CYS A 27 7.79 -7.51 -35.22
N GLY A 28 7.80 -6.34 -35.83
CA GLY A 28 6.78 -5.84 -36.75
C GLY A 28 5.43 -5.47 -36.08
N ARG A 29 5.25 -5.68 -34.75
CA ARG A 29 3.96 -5.57 -34.08
C ARG A 29 3.96 -4.73 -32.80
N CYS A 30 5.11 -4.31 -32.29
CA CYS A 30 5.14 -3.36 -31.17
C CYS A 30 4.84 -1.94 -31.66
N ASP A 31 4.58 -1.06 -30.73
CA ASP A 31 4.27 0.35 -30.98
C ASP A 31 5.38 1.09 -31.73
N VAL A 32 6.64 0.66 -31.59
CA VAL A 32 7.78 1.20 -32.35
C VAL A 32 7.81 0.68 -33.77
N CYS A 33 7.51 -0.62 -33.97
CA CYS A 33 7.56 -1.22 -35.32
C CYS A 33 6.32 -0.95 -36.15
N ALA A 34 5.13 -0.99 -35.54
CA ALA A 34 3.83 -0.88 -36.25
C ALA A 34 3.15 0.48 -36.01
N GLY A 35 3.78 1.37 -35.25
CA GLY A 35 3.15 2.60 -34.76
C GLY A 35 2.24 2.38 -33.57
N PRO A 36 1.86 3.45 -32.85
CA PRO A 36 1.01 3.36 -31.67
C PRO A 36 -0.38 2.87 -32.03
N TRP A 37 -0.81 1.77 -31.43
CA TRP A 37 -2.15 1.18 -31.57
C TRP A 37 -3.10 1.60 -30.44
N TYR A 38 -2.62 2.38 -29.49
CA TYR A 38 -3.36 2.94 -28.35
C TYR A 38 -3.49 4.47 -28.49
N PRO A 39 -4.51 5.07 -27.88
CA PRO A 39 -4.66 6.52 -27.88
C PRO A 39 -3.46 7.20 -27.23
N THR A 40 -2.86 8.18 -27.92
CA THR A 40 -1.75 8.99 -27.38
C THR A 40 -2.24 10.13 -26.50
N ALA A 41 -3.52 10.49 -26.61
CA ALA A 41 -4.18 11.47 -25.77
C ALA A 41 -5.10 10.76 -24.77
N ILE A 42 -4.99 11.12 -23.48
CA ILE A 42 -5.87 10.62 -22.43
C ILE A 42 -7.06 11.58 -22.34
N ALA A 43 -8.28 11.03 -22.40
CA ALA A 43 -9.49 11.83 -22.23
C ALA A 43 -9.55 12.40 -20.79
N VAL A 44 -9.99 13.66 -20.66
CA VAL A 44 -10.10 14.35 -19.36
C VAL A 44 -10.93 13.53 -18.37
N ALA A 45 -12.05 12.97 -18.80
CA ALA A 45 -12.89 12.11 -17.96
C ALA A 45 -12.14 10.87 -17.42
N SER A 46 -11.19 10.32 -18.20
CA SER A 46 -10.36 9.19 -17.75
C SER A 46 -9.35 9.62 -16.68
N LEU A 47 -8.78 10.81 -16.81
CA LEU A 47 -7.89 11.40 -15.81
C LEU A 47 -8.64 11.68 -14.50
N GLU A 48 -9.83 12.27 -14.57
CA GLU A 48 -10.68 12.54 -13.40
C GLU A 48 -11.10 11.24 -12.71
N GLY A 49 -11.48 10.21 -13.47
CA GLY A 49 -11.80 8.89 -12.94
C GLY A 49 -10.62 8.22 -12.27
N ALA A 50 -9.43 8.30 -12.86
CA ALA A 50 -8.19 7.80 -12.26
C ALA A 50 -7.86 8.55 -10.97
N GLN A 51 -7.94 9.88 -10.97
CA GLN A 51 -7.70 10.71 -9.79
C GLN A 51 -8.66 10.36 -8.66
N THR A 52 -9.96 10.26 -8.95
CA THR A 52 -10.98 9.85 -7.98
C THR A 52 -10.67 8.49 -7.37
N THR A 53 -10.14 7.56 -8.16
CA THR A 53 -9.76 6.22 -7.69
C THR A 53 -8.52 6.27 -6.80
N LEU A 54 -7.52 7.06 -7.16
CA LEU A 54 -6.29 7.25 -6.40
C LEU A 54 -6.55 7.97 -5.06
N ASP A 55 -7.51 8.90 -5.03
CA ASP A 55 -7.89 9.66 -3.84
C ASP A 55 -8.82 8.87 -2.89
N ARG A 56 -9.21 7.65 -3.28
CA ARG A 56 -10.07 6.81 -2.44
C ARG A 56 -9.35 6.48 -1.13
N VAL A 57 -10.08 6.60 -0.03
CA VAL A 57 -9.62 6.28 1.33
C VAL A 57 -10.50 5.22 1.97
N GLY A 58 -10.03 4.60 3.06
CA GLY A 58 -10.85 3.70 3.85
C GLY A 58 -10.73 2.23 3.45
N VAL A 59 -9.51 1.75 3.22
CA VAL A 59 -9.25 0.32 2.95
C VAL A 59 -9.65 -0.51 4.18
N PRO A 60 -10.53 -1.52 4.01
CA PRO A 60 -10.95 -2.35 5.13
C PRO A 60 -9.81 -3.25 5.62
N LEU A 61 -9.71 -3.39 6.95
CA LEU A 61 -8.85 -4.35 7.63
C LEU A 61 -9.75 -5.42 8.25
N PRO A 62 -9.69 -6.67 7.78
CA PRO A 62 -10.44 -7.76 8.38
C PRO A 62 -10.12 -7.91 9.87
N ALA A 63 -11.13 -8.23 10.68
CA ALA A 63 -10.91 -8.59 12.07
C ALA A 63 -10.00 -9.82 12.15
N ARG A 64 -9.11 -9.84 13.13
CA ARG A 64 -8.30 -11.03 13.39
C ARG A 64 -9.17 -12.12 14.02
N THR A 65 -8.99 -13.32 13.51
CA THR A 65 -9.65 -14.54 14.02
C THR A 65 -8.69 -15.44 14.80
N LEU A 66 -7.39 -15.12 14.74
CA LEU A 66 -6.32 -15.85 15.41
C LEU A 66 -5.44 -14.91 16.20
N TRP A 67 -5.05 -15.33 17.42
CA TRP A 67 -4.05 -14.63 18.20
C TRP A 67 -2.69 -14.62 17.47
N PRO A 68 -1.93 -13.51 17.51
CA PRO A 68 -0.57 -13.48 16.97
C PRO A 68 0.33 -14.52 17.64
N THR A 69 1.19 -15.15 16.88
CA THR A 69 2.20 -16.07 17.40
C THR A 69 3.17 -15.33 18.33
N GLY A 70 3.49 -15.91 19.49
CA GLY A 70 4.47 -15.35 20.42
C GLY A 70 3.92 -14.37 21.45
N LEU A 71 2.60 -14.18 21.56
CA LEU A 71 1.99 -13.37 22.63
C LEU A 71 2.25 -13.95 24.02
N ASP A 72 2.41 -15.26 24.13
CA ASP A 72 2.81 -15.94 25.34
C ASP A 72 4.16 -15.46 25.88
N ARG A 73 5.11 -15.14 24.98
CA ARG A 73 6.43 -14.56 25.36
C ARG A 73 6.32 -13.14 25.89
N LEU A 74 5.24 -12.44 25.57
CA LEU A 74 4.96 -11.09 26.05
C LEU A 74 4.13 -11.09 27.34
N GLY A 75 3.82 -12.27 27.89
CA GLY A 75 3.03 -12.40 29.12
C GLY A 75 1.56 -12.00 28.94
N VAL A 76 1.03 -12.01 27.72
CA VAL A 76 -0.38 -11.68 27.48
C VAL A 76 -1.25 -12.88 27.88
N LEU A 77 -2.13 -12.64 28.83
CA LEU A 77 -3.06 -13.63 29.38
C LEU A 77 -4.50 -13.22 29.12
N ALA A 78 -5.39 -14.18 28.87
CA ALA A 78 -6.83 -14.03 28.95
C ALA A 78 -7.33 -15.03 30.01
N ASP A 79 -8.10 -14.55 30.99
CA ASP A 79 -8.58 -15.36 32.12
C ASP A 79 -7.48 -16.12 32.89
N GLY A 80 -6.26 -15.54 32.92
CA GLY A 80 -5.10 -16.15 33.59
C GLY A 80 -4.32 -17.16 32.75
N GLU A 81 -4.79 -17.48 31.53
CA GLU A 81 -4.15 -18.42 30.61
C GLU A 81 -3.48 -17.72 29.44
N PRO A 82 -2.35 -18.22 28.91
CA PRO A 82 -1.70 -17.68 27.73
C PRO A 82 -2.60 -17.72 26.50
N VAL A 83 -2.78 -16.57 25.85
CA VAL A 83 -3.61 -16.46 24.65
C VAL A 83 -2.99 -17.17 23.45
N ARG A 84 -3.73 -18.11 22.84
CA ARG A 84 -3.29 -18.93 21.70
C ARG A 84 -4.46 -19.32 20.79
N GLY A 85 -4.15 -19.64 19.55
CA GLY A 85 -5.13 -20.19 18.61
C GLY A 85 -6.21 -19.21 18.19
N LYS A 86 -7.46 -19.65 18.16
CA LYS A 86 -8.59 -18.83 17.72
C LYS A 86 -9.00 -17.83 18.78
N ILE A 87 -9.30 -16.61 18.34
CA ILE A 87 -9.97 -15.59 19.16
C ILE A 87 -11.45 -15.95 19.20
N ALA A 88 -12.02 -16.04 20.41
CA ALA A 88 -13.45 -16.26 20.59
C ALA A 88 -14.25 -15.18 19.85
N THR A 89 -15.38 -15.53 19.23
CA THR A 89 -16.17 -14.59 18.43
C THR A 89 -16.61 -13.37 19.25
N SER A 90 -16.88 -13.55 20.54
CA SER A 90 -17.23 -12.48 21.49
C SER A 90 -16.08 -11.51 21.79
N GLU A 91 -14.84 -11.92 21.54
CA GLU A 91 -13.62 -11.14 21.79
C GLU A 91 -13.01 -10.56 20.51
N GLN A 92 -13.55 -10.93 19.35
CA GLN A 92 -13.09 -10.38 18.09
C GLN A 92 -13.49 -8.91 17.98
N VAL A 93 -12.53 -8.09 17.59
CA VAL A 93 -12.79 -6.69 17.23
C VAL A 93 -13.58 -6.60 15.94
N GLU A 94 -14.31 -5.52 15.74
CA GLU A 94 -14.95 -5.24 14.46
C GLU A 94 -13.90 -4.96 13.35
N GLN A 95 -14.32 -5.00 12.10
CA GLN A 95 -13.49 -4.68 10.95
C GLN A 95 -12.91 -3.27 11.09
N GLY A 96 -11.59 -3.19 11.04
CA GLY A 96 -10.86 -1.91 11.03
C GLY A 96 -10.87 -1.23 9.65
N ARG A 97 -10.38 0.01 9.61
CA ARG A 97 -10.12 0.75 8.37
C ARG A 97 -8.83 1.52 8.47
N VAL A 98 -8.11 1.61 7.37
CA VAL A 98 -6.92 2.47 7.22
C VAL A 98 -7.14 3.45 6.08
N ILE A 99 -6.42 4.54 6.06
CA ILE A 99 -6.47 5.51 4.96
C ILE A 99 -6.15 4.81 3.64
N ALA A 100 -5.00 4.12 3.59
CA ALA A 100 -4.52 3.37 2.44
C ALA A 100 -3.44 2.37 2.88
N ARG A 101 -3.00 1.50 1.98
CA ARG A 101 -1.80 0.68 2.19
C ARG A 101 -0.57 1.45 1.73
N LEU A 102 0.59 1.13 2.29
CA LEU A 102 1.87 1.73 1.88
C LEU A 102 2.23 1.44 0.42
N THR A 103 1.65 0.39 -0.15
CA THR A 103 1.84 -0.02 -1.55
C THR A 103 0.87 0.63 -2.53
N ASP A 104 -0.15 1.35 -2.05
CA ASP A 104 -1.14 1.97 -2.91
C ASP A 104 -0.52 3.14 -3.72
N LEU A 105 -0.93 3.30 -4.97
CA LEU A 105 -0.39 4.32 -5.87
C LEU A 105 -0.79 5.74 -5.46
N GLY A 106 -1.96 5.94 -4.87
CA GLY A 106 -2.44 7.24 -4.40
C GLY A 106 -1.74 7.66 -3.10
N TRP A 107 -2.34 7.32 -1.98
CA TRP A 107 -1.87 7.75 -0.64
C TRP A 107 -0.61 7.05 -0.14
N GLY A 108 -0.21 5.93 -0.74
CA GLY A 108 0.93 5.13 -0.28
C GLY A 108 2.24 5.91 -0.27
N GLY A 109 2.45 6.82 -1.25
CA GLY A 109 3.62 7.71 -1.30
C GLY A 109 3.70 8.61 -0.07
N THR A 110 2.64 9.37 0.20
CA THR A 110 2.54 10.29 1.34
C THR A 110 2.70 9.55 2.67
N LEU A 111 2.11 8.36 2.80
CA LEU A 111 2.25 7.53 4.00
C LEU A 111 3.69 7.03 4.18
N ARG A 112 4.37 6.60 3.12
CA ARG A 112 5.79 6.18 3.21
C ARG A 112 6.69 7.33 3.64
N THR A 113 6.46 8.53 3.13
CA THR A 113 7.21 9.73 3.55
C THR A 113 6.96 10.05 5.02
N LEU A 114 5.69 10.01 5.47
CA LEU A 114 5.33 10.27 6.87
C LEU A 114 5.97 9.26 7.85
N PHE A 115 6.05 8.00 7.46
CA PHE A 115 6.60 6.92 8.30
C PHE A 115 8.07 6.62 8.01
N ALA A 116 8.74 7.42 7.18
CA ALA A 116 10.16 7.23 6.92
C ALA A 116 10.96 7.38 8.22
N PRO A 117 11.87 6.44 8.52
CA PRO A 117 12.78 6.59 9.65
C PRO A 117 13.83 7.66 9.36
N ASP A 118 14.51 8.14 10.41
CA ASP A 118 15.71 8.96 10.27
C ASP A 118 16.92 8.13 9.76
N ALA A 119 18.06 8.79 9.66
CA ALA A 119 19.32 8.18 9.20
C ALA A 119 19.79 7.02 10.11
N ASP A 120 19.37 7.01 11.37
CA ASP A 120 19.68 5.97 12.36
C ASP A 120 18.62 4.84 12.39
N GLY A 121 17.65 4.87 11.48
CA GLY A 121 16.56 3.90 11.43
C GLY A 121 15.50 4.10 12.52
N ARG A 122 15.53 5.25 13.22
CA ARG A 122 14.54 5.56 14.26
C ARG A 122 13.34 6.23 13.64
N ALA A 123 12.26 5.99 14.25
CA ALA A 123 11.05 6.62 13.86
C ALA A 123 11.00 8.09 14.33
N VAL A 124 10.61 9.00 13.45
CA VAL A 124 10.57 10.45 13.67
C VAL A 124 9.12 10.90 13.91
N ASP A 125 8.92 11.76 14.90
CA ASP A 125 7.64 12.46 15.03
C ASP A 125 7.63 13.62 14.04
N THR A 126 6.71 13.55 13.10
CA THR A 126 6.54 14.53 12.02
C THR A 126 5.15 15.13 12.10
N GLU A 127 5.02 16.40 11.77
CA GLU A 127 3.72 17.04 11.68
C GLU A 127 2.85 16.31 10.64
N LEU A 128 1.60 16.04 11.03
CA LEU A 128 0.65 15.36 10.15
C LEU A 128 0.25 16.28 8.99
N PRO A 129 0.52 15.92 7.72
CA PRO A 129 0.05 16.68 6.58
C PRO A 129 -1.47 16.88 6.62
N ALA A 130 -1.93 18.11 6.36
CA ALA A 130 -3.34 18.48 6.47
C ALA A 130 -4.26 17.61 5.59
N GLU A 131 -3.75 17.13 4.43
CA GLU A 131 -4.46 16.22 3.55
C GLU A 131 -4.70 14.84 4.19
N LEU A 132 -3.73 14.31 4.93
CA LEU A 132 -3.90 13.05 5.67
C LEU A 132 -4.88 13.21 6.82
N GLY A 133 -4.88 14.37 7.50
CA GLY A 133 -5.90 14.69 8.49
C GLY A 133 -7.31 14.67 7.89
N ARG A 134 -7.49 15.33 6.73
CA ARG A 134 -8.76 15.29 6.00
C ARG A 134 -9.13 13.89 5.51
N ALA A 135 -8.14 13.10 5.08
CA ALA A 135 -8.35 11.71 4.68
C ALA A 135 -8.83 10.84 5.85
N ALA A 136 -8.23 11.00 7.03
CA ALA A 136 -8.66 10.31 8.25
C ALA A 136 -10.12 10.65 8.63
N ILE A 137 -10.50 11.94 8.55
CA ILE A 137 -11.88 12.36 8.77
C ILE A 137 -12.84 11.70 7.78
N ARG A 138 -12.46 11.63 6.49
CA ARG A 138 -13.29 10.93 5.47
C ARG A 138 -13.44 9.44 5.78
N VAL A 139 -12.39 8.77 6.25
CA VAL A 139 -12.46 7.37 6.69
C VAL A 139 -13.44 7.20 7.83
N LEU A 140 -13.37 8.06 8.85
CA LEU A 140 -14.26 8.01 10.01
C LEU A 140 -15.72 8.30 9.62
N ALA A 141 -15.95 9.28 8.77
CA ALA A 141 -17.28 9.63 8.28
C ALA A 141 -17.93 8.51 7.44
N GLY A 142 -17.13 7.81 6.63
CA GLY A 142 -17.58 6.71 5.76
C GLY A 142 -17.50 5.31 6.41
N TRP A 143 -17.25 5.20 7.70
CA TRP A 143 -16.99 3.90 8.34
C TRP A 143 -18.21 2.97 8.40
N GLY A 144 -19.41 3.52 8.50
CA GLY A 144 -20.63 2.71 8.62
C GLY A 144 -20.69 1.98 9.98
N TRP A 145 -20.56 2.73 11.05
CA TRP A 145 -20.55 2.21 12.43
C TRP A 145 -21.81 1.42 12.77
N ASN A 146 -21.68 0.19 13.23
CA ASN A 146 -22.80 -0.58 13.81
C ASN A 146 -23.29 0.06 15.14
N ARG A 147 -22.34 0.54 15.95
CA ARG A 147 -22.58 1.35 17.13
C ARG A 147 -21.59 2.50 17.15
N ARG A 148 -22.05 3.70 17.48
CA ARG A 148 -21.16 4.86 17.59
C ARG A 148 -20.14 4.64 18.72
N PRO A 149 -18.84 4.92 18.49
CA PRO A 149 -17.83 4.90 19.54
C PRO A 149 -18.20 5.89 20.64
N VAL A 150 -18.07 5.48 21.90
CA VAL A 150 -18.28 6.32 23.09
C VAL A 150 -16.96 6.87 23.63
N ALA A 151 -15.82 6.30 23.20
CA ALA A 151 -14.50 6.73 23.58
C ALA A 151 -13.52 6.48 22.42
N VAL A 152 -12.44 7.23 22.42
CA VAL A 152 -11.30 7.06 21.51
C VAL A 152 -10.05 6.91 22.37
N ALA A 153 -9.29 5.87 22.10
CA ALA A 153 -7.96 5.68 22.68
C ALA A 153 -6.94 5.58 21.55
N TRP A 154 -5.74 6.03 21.79
CA TRP A 154 -4.63 5.87 20.88
C TRP A 154 -3.54 5.01 21.53
N VAL A 155 -2.78 4.30 20.70
CA VAL A 155 -1.58 3.58 21.13
C VAL A 155 -0.41 4.56 21.07
N PRO A 156 0.14 5.01 22.21
CA PRO A 156 1.27 5.91 22.20
C PRO A 156 2.48 5.17 21.65
N ARG A 157 3.31 5.89 20.91
CA ARG A 157 4.61 5.41 20.53
C ARG A 157 5.56 5.53 21.72
N LEU A 158 6.23 4.44 22.06
CA LEU A 158 7.30 4.49 23.05
C LEU A 158 8.52 5.15 22.40
N ALA A 159 8.83 6.38 22.78
CA ALA A 159 10.06 7.04 22.38
C ALA A 159 11.26 6.19 22.89
N GLY A 160 12.10 5.72 22.00
CA GLY A 160 13.34 5.00 22.35
C GLY A 160 13.27 3.47 22.34
N ALA A 161 12.21 2.83 21.87
CA ALA A 161 12.25 1.39 21.60
C ALA A 161 13.16 1.11 20.39
N THR A 162 14.41 0.78 20.66
CA THR A 162 15.30 0.18 19.65
C THR A 162 14.66 -1.14 19.21
N PRO A 163 14.44 -1.37 17.89
CA PRO A 163 13.97 -2.67 17.44
C PRO A 163 14.97 -3.75 17.90
N PRO A 164 14.52 -4.93 18.32
CA PRO A 164 15.42 -6.02 18.66
C PRO A 164 16.30 -6.29 17.44
N GLY A 165 17.64 -6.16 17.63
CA GLY A 165 18.60 -6.43 16.59
C GLY A 165 18.40 -7.84 16.06
N ASN A 166 18.35 -7.98 14.74
CA ASN A 166 18.45 -9.27 14.07
C ASN A 166 19.83 -9.86 14.41
N GLY A 167 19.85 -10.80 15.37
CA GLY A 167 20.95 -11.72 15.62
C GLY A 167 20.78 -12.96 14.79
#